data_f732aaed1c82db2ad19f2cb8bea821ba
#
_entry.id   f732aaed1c82db2ad19f2cb8bea821ba
#
_cell.length_a   1.000
_cell.length_b   1.000
_cell.length_c   1.000
_cell.angle_alpha   90.00
_cell.angle_beta   90.00
_cell.angle_gamma   90.00
#
_symmetry.space_group_name_H-M   'P 1'
#
loop_
_entity.id
_entity.type
_entity.pdbx_description
1 polymer ?
#
loop_
_entity_poly.entity_id
_entity_poly.type
_entity_poly.pdbx_seq_one_letter_code
_entity_poly.pdbx_strand_id
1 'polypeptide(L)'
;LGLDFQLEHIDYTKANSVHADMSPSEFSESMAANDESVLKYGLRAIGQSMAMQSAGQGGDNLGLLMGMFSNNKELRMRRSFAKQIKDMESGMVMFQGKDGSTIIDHRNAKCMEVLKEEIAKGKRNIAIFYGAGHLPDMQQRLTSDFKMKRGGQDGYEAWSLADGGKPKPSAEK
;
A
#
# COMPACT_ATOMS: atom_id res chain seq x y z
N LEU A 1 -5.80 -3.27 16.27
CA LEU A 1 -6.49 -2.46 15.26
C LEU A 1 -7.90 -2.98 14.94
N GLY A 2 -8.24 -4.21 15.34
CA GLY A 2 -9.50 -4.86 14.99
C GLY A 2 -9.60 -5.19 13.49
N LEU A 3 -8.47 -5.53 12.87
CA LEU A 3 -8.39 -5.99 11.49
C LEU A 3 -8.14 -7.49 11.49
N ASP A 4 -8.80 -8.20 10.59
CA ASP A 4 -8.59 -9.61 10.36
C ASP A 4 -7.42 -9.85 9.39
N PHE A 5 -6.90 -11.07 9.40
CA PHE A 5 -5.78 -11.42 8.52
C PHE A 5 -6.30 -11.71 7.11
N GLN A 6 -5.81 -10.95 6.15
CA GLN A 6 -6.28 -10.97 4.76
C GLN A 6 -6.27 -12.37 4.13
N LEU A 7 -5.24 -13.19 4.39
CA LEU A 7 -5.11 -14.51 3.78
C LEU A 7 -6.11 -15.54 4.34
N GLU A 8 -6.77 -15.25 5.46
CA GLU A 8 -7.82 -16.11 6.02
C GLU A 8 -9.20 -15.81 5.42
N HIS A 9 -9.40 -14.60 4.90
CA HIS A 9 -10.71 -14.12 4.45
C HIS A 9 -10.83 -13.96 2.94
N ILE A 10 -9.72 -13.94 2.21
CA ILE A 10 -9.73 -13.84 0.75
C ILE A 10 -9.26 -15.16 0.15
N ASP A 11 -10.15 -15.81 -0.58
CA ASP A 11 -9.82 -17.03 -1.32
C ASP A 11 -9.17 -16.67 -2.67
N TYR A 12 -7.84 -16.75 -2.71
CA TYR A 12 -7.05 -16.49 -3.92
C TYR A 12 -6.98 -17.68 -4.88
N THR A 13 -7.58 -18.83 -4.53
CA THR A 13 -7.56 -20.05 -5.36
C THR A 13 -8.71 -20.12 -6.35
N LYS A 14 -9.63 -19.15 -6.33
CA LYS A 14 -10.76 -19.10 -7.24
C LYS A 14 -10.30 -19.08 -8.70
N ALA A 15 -11.03 -19.81 -9.56
CA ALA A 15 -10.69 -19.98 -10.97
C ALA A 15 -10.61 -18.67 -11.78
N ASN A 16 -11.22 -17.59 -11.29
CA ASN A 16 -11.13 -16.25 -11.89
C ASN A 16 -10.04 -15.36 -11.23
N SER A 17 -9.29 -15.88 -10.27
CA SER A 17 -8.14 -15.21 -9.68
C SER A 17 -6.89 -15.48 -10.49
N VAL A 18 -6.13 -14.42 -10.78
CA VAL A 18 -4.87 -14.50 -11.51
C VAL A 18 -3.81 -13.81 -10.69
N HIS A 19 -2.68 -14.49 -10.47
CA HIS A 19 -1.53 -13.89 -9.77
C HIS A 19 -0.89 -12.84 -10.68
N ALA A 20 -0.93 -11.59 -10.27
CA ALA A 20 -0.45 -10.44 -11.05
C ALA A 20 0.71 -9.71 -10.37
N ASP A 21 1.48 -10.39 -9.57
CA ASP A 21 2.64 -9.85 -8.87
C ASP A 21 3.90 -10.65 -9.22
N MET A 22 5.06 -10.15 -8.82
CA MET A 22 6.32 -10.87 -8.91
C MET A 22 6.33 -12.08 -7.98
N SER A 23 6.90 -13.18 -8.44
CA SER A 23 7.29 -14.28 -7.56
C SER A 23 8.44 -13.85 -6.63
N PRO A 24 8.68 -14.55 -5.51
CA PRO A 24 9.80 -14.24 -4.62
C PRO A 24 11.16 -14.23 -5.34
N SER A 25 11.36 -15.09 -6.33
CA SER A 25 12.60 -15.12 -7.14
C SER A 25 12.71 -13.89 -8.03
N GLU A 26 11.66 -13.56 -8.81
CA GLU A 26 11.64 -12.35 -9.66
C GLU A 26 11.85 -11.08 -8.83
N PHE A 27 11.25 -11.02 -7.64
CA PHE A 27 11.44 -9.89 -6.73
C PHE A 27 12.89 -9.76 -6.27
N SER A 28 13.51 -10.88 -5.85
CA SER A 28 14.90 -10.90 -5.40
C SER A 28 15.87 -10.53 -6.53
N GLU A 29 15.67 -11.06 -7.74
CA GLU A 29 16.44 -10.75 -8.93
C GLU A 29 16.32 -9.28 -9.32
N SER A 30 15.11 -8.74 -9.30
CA SER A 30 14.85 -7.33 -9.57
C SER A 30 15.54 -6.41 -8.56
N MET A 31 15.49 -6.74 -7.26
CA MET A 31 16.21 -5.99 -6.24
C MET A 31 17.73 -6.01 -6.48
N ALA A 32 18.28 -7.17 -6.83
CA ALA A 32 19.71 -7.31 -7.10
C ALA A 32 20.12 -6.51 -8.34
N ALA A 33 19.34 -6.56 -9.41
CA ALA A 33 19.58 -5.83 -10.66
C ALA A 33 19.57 -4.30 -10.47
N ASN A 34 18.77 -3.81 -9.53
CA ASN A 34 18.65 -2.37 -9.22
C ASN A 34 19.57 -1.92 -8.06
N ASP A 35 20.50 -2.78 -7.63
CA ASP A 35 21.36 -2.51 -6.46
C ASP A 35 20.55 -2.15 -5.19
N GLU A 36 19.36 -2.71 -5.08
CA GLU A 36 18.46 -2.57 -3.94
C GLU A 36 18.72 -3.71 -2.93
N SER A 37 18.54 -3.42 -1.65
CA SER A 37 18.57 -4.45 -0.62
C SER A 37 17.71 -4.04 0.57
N VAL A 38 17.15 -5.02 1.27
CA VAL A 38 16.40 -4.82 2.51
C VAL A 38 17.23 -4.04 3.54
N LEU A 39 18.54 -4.28 3.60
CA LEU A 39 19.44 -3.56 4.47
C LEU A 39 19.55 -2.07 4.09
N LYS A 40 19.69 -1.75 2.80
CA LYS A 40 19.73 -0.37 2.30
C LYS A 40 18.43 0.36 2.64
N TYR A 41 17.27 -0.29 2.45
CA TYR A 41 15.97 0.27 2.85
C TYR A 41 15.88 0.49 4.36
N GLY A 42 16.33 -0.48 5.15
CA GLY A 42 16.37 -0.36 6.62
C GLY A 42 17.25 0.80 7.08
N LEU A 43 18.45 0.95 6.52
CA LEU A 43 19.36 2.06 6.84
C LEU A 43 18.78 3.41 6.43
N ARG A 44 18.13 3.51 5.26
CA ARG A 44 17.43 4.73 4.83
C ARG A 44 16.30 5.09 5.80
N ALA A 45 15.50 4.11 6.20
CA ALA A 45 14.40 4.34 7.15
C ALA A 45 14.91 4.82 8.51
N ILE A 46 16.00 4.25 9.02
CA ILE A 46 16.66 4.70 10.27
C ILE A 46 17.19 6.13 10.10
N GLY A 47 17.93 6.40 9.02
CA GLY A 47 18.48 7.74 8.75
C GLY A 47 17.38 8.81 8.65
N GLN A 48 16.28 8.49 7.98
CA GLN A 48 15.11 9.36 7.86
C GLN A 48 14.43 9.59 9.23
N SER A 49 14.27 8.52 10.03
CA SER A 49 13.73 8.63 11.39
C SER A 49 14.58 9.55 12.28
N MET A 50 15.91 9.41 12.18
CA MET A 50 16.83 10.29 12.91
C MET A 50 16.77 11.74 12.42
N ALA A 51 16.68 11.97 11.12
CA ALA A 51 16.55 13.28 10.52
C ALA A 51 15.24 13.98 10.94
N MET A 52 14.11 13.25 10.91
CA MET A 52 12.81 13.75 11.39
C MET A 52 12.83 14.08 12.89
N GLN A 53 13.51 13.26 13.70
CA GLN A 53 13.66 13.49 15.12
C GLN A 53 14.51 14.75 15.40
N SER A 54 15.58 14.97 14.64
CA SER A 54 16.44 16.15 14.73
C SER A 54 15.72 17.42 14.25
N ALA A 55 14.77 17.31 13.30
CA ALA A 55 13.96 18.41 12.80
C ALA A 55 12.75 18.74 13.72
N GLY A 56 12.62 18.11 14.88
CA GLY A 56 11.49 18.30 15.80
C GLY A 56 10.18 17.67 15.26
N GLN A 57 10.25 16.93 14.17
CA GLN A 57 9.12 16.19 13.57
C GLN A 57 9.08 14.72 14.02
N GLY A 58 9.85 14.38 15.06
CA GLY A 58 9.87 13.05 15.64
C GLY A 58 8.46 12.65 16.03
N GLY A 59 7.96 11.58 15.42
CA GLY A 59 6.62 11.08 15.69
C GLY A 59 6.40 10.88 17.19
N ASP A 60 5.17 11.02 17.63
CA ASP A 60 4.73 10.91 19.02
C ASP A 60 4.88 9.45 19.54
N ASN A 61 6.14 8.96 19.53
CA ASN A 61 6.49 7.64 20.04
C ASN A 61 6.17 7.52 21.55
N LEU A 62 6.30 8.64 22.26
CA LEU A 62 5.90 8.72 23.68
C LEU A 62 4.37 8.67 23.79
N GLY A 63 3.65 9.35 22.90
CA GLY A 63 2.19 9.27 22.81
C GLY A 63 1.69 7.89 22.45
N LEU A 64 2.40 7.15 21.59
CA LEU A 64 2.12 5.75 21.28
C LEU A 64 2.31 4.87 22.53
N LEU A 65 3.44 5.02 23.23
CA LEU A 65 3.74 4.27 24.45
C LEU A 65 2.71 4.56 25.56
N MET A 66 2.41 5.84 25.78
CA MET A 66 1.38 6.28 26.74
C MET A 66 -0.03 5.84 26.32
N GLY A 67 -0.28 5.77 25.00
CA GLY A 67 -1.51 5.27 24.42
C GLY A 67 -1.79 3.79 24.72
N MET A 68 -0.73 2.99 24.87
CA MET A 68 -0.87 1.55 25.21
C MET A 68 -1.45 1.33 26.61
N PHE A 69 -1.31 2.30 27.51
CA PHE A 69 -1.82 2.24 28.89
C PHE A 69 -3.16 2.99 29.08
N SER A 70 -3.77 3.50 28.00
CA SER A 70 -5.01 4.28 28.10
C SER A 70 -6.26 3.40 27.87
N ASN A 71 -7.39 3.83 28.45
CA ASN A 71 -8.68 3.15 28.29
C ASN A 71 -9.19 3.14 26.83
N ASN A 72 -8.70 4.03 25.95
CA ASN A 72 -9.04 4.10 24.51
C ASN A 72 -7.87 3.65 23.62
N LYS A 73 -7.17 2.61 24.03
CA LYS A 73 -6.00 2.05 23.37
C LYS A 73 -6.20 1.82 21.87
N GLU A 74 -7.31 1.19 21.51
CA GLU A 74 -7.62 0.84 20.13
C GLU A 74 -7.76 2.07 19.23
N LEU A 75 -8.51 3.07 19.66
CA LEU A 75 -8.70 4.32 18.91
C LEU A 75 -7.39 5.10 18.75
N ARG A 76 -6.59 5.16 19.80
CA ARG A 76 -5.26 5.83 19.73
C ARG A 76 -4.33 5.13 18.77
N MET A 77 -4.30 3.80 18.77
CA MET A 77 -3.52 3.02 17.81
C MET A 77 -4.01 3.25 16.38
N ARG A 78 -5.32 3.27 16.13
CA ARG A 78 -5.89 3.57 14.82
C ARG A 78 -5.50 4.97 14.32
N ARG A 79 -5.61 5.98 15.17
CA ARG A 79 -5.20 7.37 14.85
C ARG A 79 -3.72 7.49 14.56
N SER A 80 -2.87 6.86 15.38
CA SER A 80 -1.43 6.85 15.17
C SER A 80 -1.05 6.14 13.86
N PHE A 81 -1.69 5.01 13.57
CA PHE A 81 -1.46 4.28 12.33
C PHE A 81 -1.92 5.05 11.10
N ALA A 82 -3.10 5.68 11.17
CA ALA A 82 -3.60 6.53 10.08
C ALA A 82 -2.67 7.73 9.81
N LYS A 83 -2.11 8.34 10.86
CA LYS A 83 -1.10 9.40 10.72
C LYS A 83 0.15 8.86 10.04
N GLN A 84 0.67 7.71 10.47
CA GLN A 84 1.85 7.09 9.87
C GLN A 84 1.64 6.74 8.39
N ILE A 85 0.47 6.22 8.00
CA ILE A 85 0.15 5.96 6.59
C ILE A 85 0.22 7.27 5.79
N LYS A 86 -0.39 8.35 6.29
CA LYS A 86 -0.35 9.66 5.64
C LYS A 86 1.07 10.20 5.50
N ASP A 87 1.87 10.05 6.53
CA ASP A 87 3.27 10.49 6.55
C ASP A 87 4.13 9.62 5.60
N MET A 88 3.86 8.31 5.52
CA MET A 88 4.48 7.39 4.57
C MET A 88 4.12 7.74 3.13
N GLU A 89 2.88 8.09 2.84
CA GLU A 89 2.44 8.50 1.50
C GLU A 89 3.28 9.69 0.98
N SER A 90 3.58 10.63 1.87
CA SER A 90 4.49 11.75 1.59
C SER A 90 5.96 11.32 1.48
N GLY A 91 6.37 10.24 2.15
CA GLY A 91 7.74 9.73 2.17
C GLY A 91 8.03 8.67 1.09
N MET A 92 7.03 8.05 0.49
CA MET A 92 7.22 7.03 -0.56
C MET A 92 7.91 7.58 -1.82
N VAL A 93 7.76 8.88 -2.09
CA VAL A 93 8.51 9.58 -3.15
C VAL A 93 10.04 9.47 -2.94
N MET A 94 10.50 9.30 -1.69
CA MET A 94 11.94 9.17 -1.38
C MET A 94 12.51 7.77 -1.65
N PHE A 95 11.66 6.75 -1.83
CA PHE A 95 12.10 5.39 -2.19
C PHE A 95 12.19 5.18 -3.70
N GLN A 96 11.78 6.15 -4.50
CA GLN A 96 11.97 6.13 -5.95
C GLN A 96 13.45 6.37 -6.26
N GLY A 97 14.14 5.33 -6.76
CA GLY A 97 15.44 5.45 -7.42
C GLY A 97 15.30 6.13 -8.78
N LYS A 98 16.43 6.42 -9.47
CA LYS A 98 16.43 6.99 -10.83
C LYS A 98 15.69 6.11 -11.85
N ASP A 99 15.70 4.81 -11.62
CA ASP A 99 15.14 3.77 -12.51
C ASP A 99 13.85 3.14 -11.94
N GLY A 100 13.21 3.78 -10.97
CA GLY A 100 12.09 3.23 -10.24
C GLY A 100 12.51 2.36 -9.06
N SER A 101 11.55 1.75 -8.40
CA SER A 101 11.74 0.88 -7.22
C SER A 101 11.14 -0.49 -7.48
N THR A 102 11.84 -1.56 -7.11
CA THR A 102 11.30 -2.92 -7.17
C THR A 102 10.02 -3.03 -6.35
N ILE A 103 9.95 -2.34 -5.21
CA ILE A 103 8.78 -2.41 -4.31
C ILE A 103 7.50 -1.89 -4.98
N ILE A 104 7.59 -0.86 -5.82
CA ILE A 104 6.41 -0.22 -6.45
C ILE A 104 6.45 -0.41 -7.96
N ASP A 105 7.44 0.18 -8.62
CA ASP A 105 7.42 0.36 -10.08
C ASP A 105 7.54 -0.95 -10.85
N HIS A 106 8.43 -1.86 -10.43
CA HIS A 106 8.64 -3.12 -11.10
C HIS A 106 7.49 -4.11 -10.85
N ARG A 107 6.95 -4.12 -9.64
CA ARG A 107 5.75 -4.91 -9.32
C ARG A 107 4.53 -4.40 -10.09
N ASN A 108 4.38 -3.10 -10.20
CA ASN A 108 3.32 -2.50 -11.03
C ASN A 108 3.50 -2.85 -12.51
N ALA A 109 4.73 -2.82 -13.03
CA ALA A 109 5.01 -3.23 -14.39
C ALA A 109 4.58 -4.68 -14.64
N LYS A 110 4.90 -5.60 -13.72
CA LYS A 110 4.45 -7.00 -13.78
C LYS A 110 2.93 -7.12 -13.78
N CYS A 111 2.25 -6.37 -12.93
CA CYS A 111 0.80 -6.34 -12.89
C CYS A 111 0.19 -5.86 -14.22
N MET A 112 0.77 -4.84 -14.85
CA MET A 112 0.32 -4.33 -16.14
C MET A 112 0.58 -5.32 -17.28
N GLU A 113 1.65 -6.10 -17.22
CA GLU A 113 1.92 -7.20 -18.14
C GLU A 113 0.80 -8.26 -18.09
N VAL A 114 0.47 -8.74 -16.90
CA VAL A 114 -0.61 -9.69 -16.67
C VAL A 114 -1.96 -9.11 -17.11
N LEU A 115 -2.22 -7.84 -16.82
CA LEU A 115 -3.43 -7.16 -17.31
C LEU A 115 -3.53 -7.17 -18.81
N LYS A 116 -2.44 -6.90 -19.53
CA LYS A 116 -2.39 -6.92 -21.00
C LYS A 116 -2.71 -8.32 -21.55
N GLU A 117 -2.16 -9.36 -20.92
CA GLU A 117 -2.44 -10.74 -21.28
C GLU A 117 -3.92 -11.10 -21.08
N GLU A 118 -4.51 -10.73 -19.94
CA GLU A 118 -5.91 -11.02 -19.65
C GLU A 118 -6.88 -10.29 -20.62
N ILE A 119 -6.54 -9.05 -20.98
CA ILE A 119 -7.27 -8.31 -22.02
C ILE A 119 -7.15 -9.02 -23.38
N ALA A 120 -5.96 -9.50 -23.75
CA ALA A 120 -5.74 -10.24 -25.01
C ALA A 120 -6.51 -11.57 -25.06
N LYS A 121 -6.72 -12.21 -23.90
CA LYS A 121 -7.60 -13.39 -23.76
C LYS A 121 -9.11 -13.04 -23.86
N GLY A 122 -9.46 -11.79 -24.08
CA GLY A 122 -10.84 -11.31 -24.25
C GLY A 122 -11.55 -10.93 -22.95
N LYS A 123 -10.86 -10.88 -21.81
CA LYS A 123 -11.45 -10.43 -20.56
C LYS A 123 -11.82 -8.95 -20.66
N ARG A 124 -13.01 -8.59 -20.18
CA ARG A 124 -13.53 -7.20 -20.23
C ARG A 124 -13.77 -6.58 -18.87
N ASN A 125 -14.16 -7.40 -17.90
CA ASN A 125 -14.39 -6.98 -16.52
C ASN A 125 -13.26 -7.52 -15.66
N ILE A 126 -12.29 -6.67 -15.35
CA ILE A 126 -11.08 -7.04 -14.63
C ILE A 126 -10.99 -6.15 -13.37
N ALA A 127 -10.80 -6.77 -12.23
CA ALA A 127 -10.48 -6.09 -10.97
C ALA A 127 -9.02 -6.35 -10.60
N ILE A 128 -8.30 -5.32 -10.23
CA ILE A 128 -6.94 -5.40 -9.70
C ILE A 128 -6.99 -5.08 -8.22
N PHE A 129 -6.56 -6.03 -7.39
CA PHE A 129 -6.47 -5.84 -5.94
C PHE A 129 -5.01 -5.67 -5.54
N TYR A 130 -4.66 -4.47 -5.11
CA TYR A 130 -3.29 -4.07 -4.79
C TYR A 130 -3.26 -3.10 -3.62
N GLY A 131 -2.09 -2.95 -2.98
CA GLY A 131 -1.88 -1.99 -1.90
C GLY A 131 -2.03 -0.54 -2.38
N ALA A 132 -2.55 0.33 -1.52
CA ALA A 132 -2.85 1.73 -1.86
C ALA A 132 -1.62 2.51 -2.38
N GLY A 133 -0.42 2.20 -1.88
CA GLY A 133 0.81 2.83 -2.36
C GLY A 133 1.16 2.58 -3.83
N HIS A 134 0.58 1.56 -4.45
CA HIS A 134 0.77 1.24 -5.86
C HIS A 134 -0.15 2.04 -6.80
N LEU A 135 -1.26 2.56 -6.28
CA LEU A 135 -2.34 3.14 -7.10
C LEU A 135 -1.92 4.37 -7.93
N PRO A 136 -1.09 5.31 -7.46
CA PRO A 136 -0.70 6.47 -8.26
C PRO A 136 0.01 6.08 -9.57
N ASP A 137 1.00 5.21 -9.50
CA ASP A 137 1.72 4.72 -10.69
C ASP A 137 0.82 3.83 -11.56
N MET A 138 0.02 2.94 -10.97
CA MET A 138 -0.96 2.15 -11.72
C MET A 138 -1.95 3.04 -12.48
N GLN A 139 -2.49 4.09 -11.88
CA GLN A 139 -3.37 5.03 -12.56
C GLN A 139 -2.67 5.70 -13.75
N GLN A 140 -1.41 6.10 -13.58
CA GLN A 140 -0.63 6.69 -14.67
C GLN A 140 -0.49 5.68 -15.82
N ARG A 141 -0.07 4.45 -15.57
CA ARG A 141 0.09 3.40 -16.58
C ARG A 141 -1.22 3.06 -17.29
N LEU A 142 -2.31 2.92 -16.54
CA LEU A 142 -3.64 2.64 -17.13
C LEU A 142 -4.09 3.76 -18.09
N THR A 143 -3.81 5.00 -17.74
CA THR A 143 -4.14 6.14 -18.62
C THR A 143 -3.19 6.30 -19.80
N SER A 144 -1.87 6.18 -19.58
CA SER A 144 -0.86 6.39 -20.62
C SER A 144 -0.79 5.21 -21.59
N ASP A 145 -0.70 3.99 -21.10
CA ASP A 145 -0.35 2.83 -21.90
C ASP A 145 -1.61 2.11 -22.43
N PHE A 146 -2.62 1.98 -21.58
CA PHE A 146 -3.89 1.32 -21.94
C PHE A 146 -4.96 2.28 -22.47
N LYS A 147 -4.70 3.60 -22.46
CA LYS A 147 -5.65 4.64 -22.90
C LYS A 147 -6.99 4.58 -22.16
N MET A 148 -6.98 4.04 -20.94
CA MET A 148 -8.18 3.98 -20.11
C MET A 148 -8.53 5.36 -19.55
N LYS A 149 -9.81 5.59 -19.32
CA LYS A 149 -10.32 6.82 -18.70
C LYS A 149 -10.69 6.53 -17.25
N ARG A 150 -10.40 7.48 -16.36
CA ARG A 150 -10.87 7.40 -14.98
C ARG A 150 -12.39 7.44 -14.96
N GLY A 151 -12.99 6.47 -14.30
CA GLY A 151 -14.43 6.41 -14.02
C GLY A 151 -14.78 7.01 -12.66
N GLY A 152 -15.70 6.37 -11.94
CA GLY A 152 -16.04 6.70 -10.57
C GLY A 152 -14.97 6.30 -9.55
N GLN A 153 -15.20 6.71 -8.30
CA GLN A 153 -14.41 6.27 -7.15
C GLN A 153 -15.37 6.09 -5.99
N ASP A 154 -15.34 4.90 -5.39
CA ASP A 154 -16.05 4.58 -4.18
C ASP A 154 -15.06 4.46 -3.02
N GLY A 155 -15.43 4.97 -1.86
CA GLY A 155 -14.64 4.88 -0.64
C GLY A 155 -15.40 4.07 0.41
N TYR A 156 -14.70 3.15 1.05
CA TYR A 156 -15.25 2.36 2.15
C TYR A 156 -14.50 2.67 3.44
N GLU A 157 -15.27 2.92 4.51
CA GLU A 157 -14.68 3.17 5.82
C GLU A 157 -14.18 1.86 6.42
N ALA A 158 -12.85 1.72 6.57
CA ALA A 158 -12.25 0.53 7.19
C ALA A 158 -12.43 0.57 8.72
N TRP A 159 -12.26 1.77 9.34
CA TRP A 159 -12.51 2.01 10.77
C TRP A 159 -12.73 3.50 11.04
N SER A 160 -13.48 3.80 12.10
CA SER A 160 -13.68 5.18 12.53
C SER A 160 -12.50 5.68 13.38
N LEU A 161 -12.08 6.92 13.14
CA LEU A 161 -11.12 7.68 13.96
C LEU A 161 -11.83 8.61 14.97
N ALA A 162 -13.16 8.62 14.99
CA ALA A 162 -13.95 9.40 15.94
C ALA A 162 -14.08 8.70 17.30
N ASP A 163 -14.22 9.48 18.36
CA ASP A 163 -14.48 8.96 19.69
C ASP A 163 -15.85 8.24 19.72
N GLY A 164 -15.86 6.98 20.15
CA GLY A 164 -17.09 6.17 20.26
C GLY A 164 -17.70 5.73 18.93
N GLY A 165 -17.05 6.01 17.80
CA GLY A 165 -17.54 5.66 16.48
C GLY A 165 -17.44 4.16 16.20
N LYS A 166 -18.61 3.47 16.09
CA LYS A 166 -18.68 2.22 15.33
C LYS A 166 -18.63 2.58 13.84
N PRO A 167 -18.00 1.77 12.98
CA PRO A 167 -18.07 1.99 11.55
C PRO A 167 -19.55 2.07 11.12
N LYS A 168 -19.89 3.08 10.32
CA LYS A 168 -21.22 3.14 9.73
C LYS A 168 -21.37 1.94 8.79
N PRO A 169 -22.47 1.17 8.87
CA PRO A 169 -22.72 0.14 7.88
C PRO A 169 -22.72 0.79 6.49
N SER A 170 -21.99 0.18 5.55
CA SER A 170 -22.01 0.60 4.16
C SER A 170 -23.46 0.68 3.69
N ALA A 171 -23.86 1.80 3.12
CA ALA A 171 -25.19 1.92 2.54
C ALA A 171 -25.33 0.86 1.44
N GLU A 172 -26.22 -0.11 1.68
CA GLU A 172 -26.69 -1.00 0.63
C GLU A 172 -27.28 -0.14 -0.50
N LYS A 173 -26.72 -0.28 -1.68
CA LYS A 173 -27.32 0.18 -2.93
C LYS A 173 -27.61 -1.02 -3.79
#